data_8535435b2063b405089a682f138c1200
#
_entry.id   8535435b2063b405089a682f138c1200
#
_cell.length_a   1.000
_cell.length_b   1.000
_cell.length_c   1.000
_cell.angle_alpha   90.00
_cell.angle_beta   90.00
_cell.angle_gamma   90.00
#
_symmetry.space_group_name_H-M   'P 1'
#
loop_
_entity.id
_entity.type
_entity.pdbx_description
1 polymer ?
#
loop_
_entity_poly.entity_id
_entity_poly.type
_entity_poly.pdbx_seq_one_letter_code
_entity_poly.pdbx_strand_id
1 'polypeptide(L)'
;MIKFLFAMEREADMIDVPNKYIIGINGTNMPITTKDDILVNLGYCGAYDVQVGSIIEPSVVFDIKTRVKKHINKKFNVERVRCYTSDEFVANPFVKFKSIYDMELYKIAQLPHKKIYSLKIVSDNLNEQDCENFNDKDCWNKVKEIIKNAKIL
;
A
#
# COMPACT_ATOMS: atom_id res chain seq x y z
N MET A 1 18.47 5.10 4.48
CA MET A 1 18.24 3.65 4.29
C MET A 1 16.88 3.46 3.64
N ILE A 2 16.75 2.50 2.76
CA ILE A 2 15.44 2.12 2.20
C ILE A 2 14.84 1.04 3.08
N LYS A 3 13.62 1.27 3.56
CA LYS A 3 12.89 0.34 4.43
C LYS A 3 11.60 -0.07 3.76
N PHE A 4 11.42 -1.38 3.59
CA PHE A 4 10.22 -1.97 3.00
C PHE A 4 9.27 -2.39 4.11
N LEU A 5 8.05 -1.89 4.08
CA LEU A 5 7.04 -2.04 5.13
C LEU A 5 5.86 -2.84 4.60
N PHE A 6 5.53 -3.92 5.31
CA PHE A 6 4.45 -4.83 4.98
C PHE A 6 3.52 -4.99 6.17
N ALA A 7 2.23 -5.07 5.93
CA ALA A 7 1.27 -5.33 7.00
C ALA A 7 1.39 -6.75 7.56
N MET A 8 1.68 -7.72 6.70
CA MET A 8 1.69 -9.15 7.04
C MET A 8 2.95 -9.83 6.53
N GLU A 9 3.39 -10.85 7.28
CA GLU A 9 4.54 -11.67 6.91
C GLU A 9 4.36 -12.34 5.54
N ARG A 10 3.15 -12.81 5.23
CA ARG A 10 2.89 -13.47 3.94
C ARG A 10 3.07 -12.52 2.74
N GLU A 11 2.85 -11.22 2.92
CA GLU A 11 3.15 -10.23 1.89
C GLU A 11 4.66 -10.07 1.72
N ALA A 12 5.38 -9.95 2.82
CA ALA A 12 6.84 -9.82 2.82
C ALA A 12 7.53 -11.05 2.19
N ASP A 13 6.95 -12.23 2.37
CA ASP A 13 7.49 -13.48 1.82
C ASP A 13 7.35 -13.56 0.29
N MET A 14 6.50 -12.72 -0.31
CA MET A 14 6.27 -12.74 -1.74
C MET A 14 7.34 -12.01 -2.56
N ILE A 15 8.21 -11.25 -1.92
CA ILE A 15 9.21 -10.45 -2.62
C ILE A 15 10.53 -10.46 -1.85
N ASP A 16 11.64 -10.60 -2.59
CA ASP A 16 12.99 -10.58 -2.02
C ASP A 16 13.55 -9.15 -2.12
N VAL A 17 13.47 -8.43 -1.02
CA VAL A 17 14.02 -7.06 -0.88
C VAL A 17 14.74 -6.95 0.46
N PRO A 18 15.75 -6.06 0.57
CA PRO A 18 16.44 -5.86 1.85
C PRO A 18 15.58 -5.04 2.82
N ASN A 19 15.92 -5.09 4.10
CA ASN A 19 15.32 -4.25 5.15
C ASN A 19 13.79 -4.31 5.19
N LYS A 20 13.26 -5.53 5.30
CA LYS A 20 11.83 -5.77 5.45
C LYS A 20 11.40 -5.58 6.90
N TYR A 21 10.26 -4.92 7.09
CA TYR A 21 9.63 -4.72 8.40
C TYR A 21 8.16 -5.15 8.31
N ILE A 22 7.76 -6.04 9.21
CA ILE A 22 6.36 -6.44 9.36
C ILE A 22 5.74 -5.53 10.41
N ILE A 23 4.87 -4.63 9.96
CA ILE A 23 4.31 -3.59 10.84
C ILE A 23 3.00 -3.99 11.51
N GLY A 24 2.42 -5.11 11.09
CA GLY A 24 1.12 -5.57 11.60
C GLY A 24 -0.05 -4.88 10.90
N ILE A 25 -1.22 -5.51 10.93
CA ILE A 25 -2.46 -4.91 10.48
C ILE A 25 -2.74 -3.68 11.36
N ASN A 26 -3.15 -2.58 10.77
CA ASN A 26 -3.32 -1.28 11.43
C ASN A 26 -2.00 -0.62 11.90
N GLY A 27 -0.86 -1.17 11.52
CA GLY A 27 0.43 -0.57 11.88
C GLY A 27 0.75 -0.62 13.36
N THR A 28 0.42 -1.73 14.03
CA THR A 28 0.63 -1.89 15.47
C THR A 28 2.10 -2.07 15.88
N ASN A 29 2.98 -2.34 14.93
CA ASN A 29 4.40 -2.58 15.18
C ASN A 29 5.27 -1.77 14.21
N MET A 30 5.22 -0.44 14.32
CA MET A 30 5.98 0.45 13.45
C MET A 30 7.47 0.45 13.79
N PRO A 31 8.36 0.45 12.79
CA PRO A 31 9.79 0.61 13.02
C PRO A 31 10.14 2.05 13.41
N ILE A 32 11.32 2.23 14.00
CA ILE A 32 11.90 3.55 14.20
C ILE A 32 12.49 4.00 12.87
N THR A 33 12.10 5.18 12.40
CA THR A 33 12.59 5.77 11.16
C THR A 33 13.19 7.15 11.39
N THR A 34 13.91 7.64 10.40
CA THR A 34 14.52 8.98 10.42
C THR A 34 14.12 9.77 9.19
N LYS A 35 14.43 11.07 9.21
CA LYS A 35 14.18 11.97 8.07
C LYS A 35 15.02 11.65 6.83
N ASP A 36 16.01 10.78 6.97
CA ASP A 36 16.86 10.36 5.85
C ASP A 36 16.39 9.04 5.22
N ASP A 37 15.42 8.37 5.82
CA ASP A 37 14.92 7.09 5.34
C ASP A 37 13.97 7.28 4.16
N ILE A 38 14.02 6.33 3.24
CA ILE A 38 13.03 6.16 2.18
C ILE A 38 12.16 4.98 2.58
N LEU A 39 10.85 5.21 2.70
CA LEU A 39 9.89 4.18 3.08
C LEU A 39 9.19 3.67 1.83
N VAL A 40 9.08 2.35 1.70
CA VAL A 40 8.36 1.70 0.59
C VAL A 40 7.34 0.76 1.18
N ASN A 41 6.08 1.07 1.02
CA ASN A 41 4.98 0.20 1.46
C ASN A 41 4.47 -0.61 0.28
N LEU A 42 4.44 -1.92 0.46
CA LEU A 42 3.89 -2.87 -0.51
C LEU A 42 2.80 -3.68 0.18
N GLY A 43 1.66 -3.85 -0.45
CA GLY A 43 0.57 -4.61 0.16
C GLY A 43 -0.69 -4.63 -0.66
N TYR A 44 -1.75 -5.14 -0.06
CA TYR A 44 -3.07 -5.25 -0.66
C TYR A 44 -3.94 -4.03 -0.35
N CYS A 45 -4.93 -3.80 -1.19
CA CYS A 45 -5.98 -2.82 -0.92
C CYS A 45 -7.31 -3.32 -1.48
N GLY A 46 -8.40 -2.81 -0.91
CA GLY A 46 -9.71 -2.84 -1.57
C GLY A 46 -9.81 -1.68 -2.54
N ALA A 47 -10.74 -1.72 -3.48
CA ALA A 47 -10.90 -0.66 -4.45
C ALA A 47 -12.36 -0.47 -4.87
N TYR A 48 -12.71 0.76 -5.16
CA TYR A 48 -13.94 1.13 -5.84
C TYR A 48 -13.59 1.62 -7.25
N ASP A 49 -14.24 1.00 -8.24
CA ASP A 49 -14.06 1.32 -9.66
C ASP A 49 -12.61 1.10 -10.17
N VAL A 50 -11.93 0.12 -9.59
CA VAL A 50 -10.61 -0.36 -10.05
C VAL A 50 -10.64 -1.87 -10.06
N GLN A 51 -10.23 -2.47 -11.15
CA GLN A 51 -10.31 -3.93 -11.34
C GLN A 51 -9.41 -4.69 -10.38
N VAL A 52 -9.91 -5.78 -9.81
CA VAL A 52 -9.13 -6.72 -8.99
C VAL A 52 -7.93 -7.24 -9.81
N GLY A 53 -6.76 -7.29 -9.19
CA GLY A 53 -5.50 -7.66 -9.83
C GLY A 53 -4.71 -6.47 -10.36
N SER A 54 -5.28 -5.26 -10.38
CA SER A 54 -4.56 -4.05 -10.77
C SER A 54 -3.48 -3.71 -9.74
N ILE A 55 -2.36 -3.15 -10.23
CA ILE A 55 -1.30 -2.60 -9.39
C ILE A 55 -1.43 -1.08 -9.43
N ILE A 56 -1.59 -0.47 -8.28
CA ILE A 56 -1.90 0.96 -8.15
C ILE A 56 -0.83 1.63 -7.29
N GLU A 57 -0.42 2.83 -7.68
CA GLU A 57 0.37 3.72 -6.83
C GLU A 57 -0.58 4.73 -6.17
N PRO A 58 -0.71 4.75 -4.84
CA PRO A 58 -1.46 5.81 -4.18
C PRO A 58 -0.88 7.19 -4.51
N SER A 59 -1.74 8.14 -4.88
CA SER A 59 -1.30 9.52 -5.14
C SER A 59 -1.25 10.34 -3.87
N VAL A 60 -2.23 10.14 -3.02
CA VAL A 60 -2.41 10.81 -1.74
C VAL A 60 -3.15 9.83 -0.84
N VAL A 61 -2.85 9.85 0.45
CA VAL A 61 -3.56 9.03 1.42
C VAL A 61 -4.27 9.91 2.44
N PHE A 62 -5.54 9.59 2.67
CA PHE A 62 -6.38 10.24 3.67
C PHE A 62 -6.59 9.31 4.87
N ASP A 63 -6.53 9.86 6.08
CA ASP A 63 -7.14 9.20 7.22
C ASP A 63 -8.65 9.34 7.12
N ILE A 64 -9.37 8.23 7.07
CA ILE A 64 -10.82 8.23 6.84
C ILE A 64 -11.58 8.94 7.98
N LYS A 65 -11.06 8.92 9.20
CA LYS A 65 -11.69 9.55 10.37
C LYS A 65 -11.52 11.07 10.38
N THR A 66 -10.28 11.52 10.24
CA THR A 66 -9.93 12.95 10.38
C THR A 66 -9.97 13.71 9.06
N ARG A 67 -9.91 12.97 7.94
CA ARG A 67 -9.81 13.48 6.57
C ARG A 67 -8.54 14.30 6.31
N VAL A 68 -7.56 14.18 7.19
CA VAL A 68 -6.22 14.74 6.98
C VAL A 68 -5.51 13.91 5.92
N LYS A 69 -4.79 14.56 5.03
CA LYS A 69 -4.11 13.89 3.92
C LYS A 69 -2.60 14.01 4.01
N LYS A 70 -1.91 13.03 3.42
CA LYS A 70 -0.47 13.01 3.21
C LYS A 70 -0.19 12.68 1.75
N HIS A 71 0.73 13.37 1.11
CA HIS A 71 1.14 13.07 -0.25
C HIS A 71 2.08 11.86 -0.28
N ILE A 72 1.92 11.05 -1.33
CA ILE A 72 2.80 9.91 -1.60
C ILE A 72 3.65 10.29 -2.82
N ASN A 73 4.96 10.12 -2.70
CA ASN A 73 5.87 10.47 -3.78
C ASN A 73 5.64 9.57 -5.01
N LYS A 74 5.57 10.17 -6.17
CA LYS A 74 5.47 9.43 -7.43
C LYS A 74 6.79 8.74 -7.73
N LYS A 75 6.75 7.43 -8.00
CA LYS A 75 7.96 6.67 -8.34
C LYS A 75 7.73 5.66 -9.45
N PHE A 76 6.55 5.07 -9.50
CA PHE A 76 6.26 3.94 -10.37
C PHE A 76 5.47 4.39 -11.61
N ASN A 77 5.63 3.68 -12.71
CA ASN A 77 4.90 3.97 -13.94
C ASN A 77 3.62 3.13 -14.00
N VAL A 78 2.72 3.40 -13.09
CA VAL A 78 1.41 2.72 -12.98
C VAL A 78 0.32 3.74 -12.70
N GLU A 79 -0.94 3.32 -12.80
CA GLU A 79 -2.08 4.18 -12.47
C GLU A 79 -1.98 4.68 -11.03
N ARG A 80 -2.32 5.96 -10.82
CA ARG A 80 -2.33 6.58 -9.51
C ARG A 80 -3.76 6.89 -9.09
N VAL A 81 -4.12 6.51 -7.87
CA VAL A 81 -5.47 6.66 -7.33
C VAL A 81 -5.37 7.11 -5.87
N ARG A 82 -6.38 7.86 -5.40
CA ARG A 82 -6.47 8.26 -3.99
C ARG A 82 -6.66 7.04 -3.10
N CYS A 83 -5.96 7.04 -1.96
CA CYS A 83 -6.07 6.00 -0.94
C CYS A 83 -6.72 6.56 0.32
N TYR A 84 -7.56 5.76 0.96
CA TYR A 84 -8.17 6.06 2.25
C TYR A 84 -7.78 4.97 3.23
N THR A 85 -7.16 5.36 4.35
CA THR A 85 -6.76 4.42 5.40
C THR A 85 -7.83 4.39 6.49
N SER A 86 -8.31 3.19 6.81
CA SER A 86 -9.29 2.93 7.86
C SER A 86 -8.71 1.93 8.87
N ASP A 87 -9.22 1.96 10.10
CA ASP A 87 -8.88 0.94 11.10
C ASP A 87 -9.65 -0.37 10.88
N GLU A 88 -10.64 -0.36 10.02
CA GLU A 88 -11.51 -1.50 9.75
C GLU A 88 -11.57 -1.78 8.24
N PHE A 89 -11.96 -3.01 7.87
CA PHE A 89 -12.25 -3.35 6.49
C PHE A 89 -13.39 -2.47 5.96
N VAL A 90 -13.15 -1.83 4.81
CA VAL A 90 -14.13 -0.94 4.19
C VAL A 90 -15.02 -1.74 3.25
N ALA A 91 -16.29 -1.88 3.58
CA ALA A 91 -17.29 -2.61 2.79
C ALA A 91 -18.07 -1.69 1.84
N ASN A 92 -18.04 -0.37 2.06
CA ASN A 92 -18.70 0.62 1.22
C ASN A 92 -17.74 1.72 0.85
N PRO A 93 -17.75 2.22 -0.39
CA PRO A 93 -16.81 3.28 -0.77
C PRO A 93 -17.09 4.57 0.00
N PHE A 94 -16.01 5.23 0.41
CA PHE A 94 -16.08 6.53 1.08
C PHE A 94 -16.48 7.65 0.10
N VAL A 95 -16.09 7.48 -1.16
CA VAL A 95 -16.38 8.42 -2.25
C VAL A 95 -16.90 7.67 -3.47
N LYS A 96 -17.61 8.36 -4.37
CA LYS A 96 -18.24 7.75 -5.55
C LYS A 96 -17.38 7.93 -6.81
N PHE A 97 -16.06 7.85 -6.68
CA PHE A 97 -15.12 7.86 -7.78
C PHE A 97 -13.98 6.87 -7.48
N LYS A 98 -13.11 6.60 -8.46
CA LYS A 98 -11.98 5.68 -8.27
C LYS A 98 -11.24 5.97 -6.99
N SER A 99 -11.12 4.95 -6.14
CA SER A 99 -10.47 5.07 -4.83
C SER A 99 -10.01 3.70 -4.36
N ILE A 100 -8.95 3.69 -3.56
CA ILE A 100 -8.45 2.48 -2.93
C ILE A 100 -8.46 2.64 -1.41
N TYR A 101 -8.52 1.53 -0.71
CA TYR A 101 -8.71 1.47 0.73
C TYR A 101 -7.74 0.48 1.35
N ASP A 102 -7.02 0.92 2.37
CA ASP A 102 -6.09 0.10 3.14
C ASP A 102 -6.25 0.35 4.63
N MET A 103 -5.38 -0.24 5.44
CA MET A 103 -5.43 -0.11 6.89
C MET A 103 -4.14 0.45 7.51
N GLU A 104 -3.11 0.78 6.72
CA GLU A 104 -1.79 1.15 7.25
C GLU A 104 -1.15 2.40 6.65
N LEU A 105 -1.41 2.72 5.38
CA LEU A 105 -0.59 3.68 4.64
C LEU A 105 -0.54 5.08 5.28
N TYR A 106 -1.65 5.61 5.77
CA TYR A 106 -1.65 6.91 6.43
C TYR A 106 -0.74 6.92 7.66
N LYS A 107 -0.77 5.83 8.44
CA LYS A 107 0.08 5.68 9.63
C LYS A 107 1.56 5.61 9.26
N ILE A 108 1.89 4.90 8.18
CA ILE A 108 3.26 4.86 7.66
C ILE A 108 3.70 6.25 7.23
N ALA A 109 2.83 7.01 6.55
CA ALA A 109 3.13 8.34 6.07
C ALA A 109 3.38 9.36 7.20
N GLN A 110 2.95 9.07 8.43
CA GLN A 110 3.23 9.87 9.61
C GLN A 110 4.62 9.63 10.19
N LEU A 111 5.29 8.54 9.83
CA LEU A 111 6.65 8.27 10.29
C LEU A 111 7.63 9.29 9.68
N PRO A 112 8.70 9.66 10.39
CA PRO A 112 9.76 10.46 9.77
C PRO A 112 10.32 9.78 8.53
N HIS A 113 10.47 10.51 7.43
CA HIS A 113 11.02 9.98 6.18
C HIS A 113 11.49 11.11 5.26
N LYS A 114 12.36 10.75 4.34
CA LYS A 114 12.77 11.63 3.24
C LYS A 114 11.78 11.53 2.08
N LYS A 115 11.43 10.30 1.71
CA LYS A 115 10.44 9.98 0.68
C LYS A 115 9.63 8.77 1.08
N ILE A 116 8.39 8.72 0.62
CA ILE A 116 7.51 7.57 0.79
C ILE A 116 6.95 7.12 -0.55
N TYR A 117 7.15 5.85 -0.86
CA TYR A 117 6.62 5.19 -2.05
C TYR A 117 5.65 4.09 -1.63
N SER A 118 4.66 3.81 -2.44
CA SER A 118 3.74 2.72 -2.18
C SER A 118 3.24 2.09 -3.47
N LEU A 119 3.12 0.77 -3.47
CA LEU A 119 2.39 0.01 -4.49
C LEU A 119 1.37 -0.86 -3.78
N LYS A 120 0.15 -0.83 -4.30
CA LYS A 120 -0.95 -1.62 -3.78
C LYS A 120 -1.49 -2.56 -4.85
N ILE A 121 -1.74 -3.80 -4.46
CA ILE A 121 -2.41 -4.80 -5.28
C ILE A 121 -3.89 -4.77 -4.91
N VAL A 122 -4.76 -4.54 -5.88
CA VAL A 122 -6.21 -4.58 -5.66
C VAL A 122 -6.64 -6.03 -5.48
N SER A 123 -6.95 -6.43 -4.25
CA SER A 123 -7.35 -7.79 -3.91
C SER A 123 -8.85 -8.00 -3.90
N ASP A 124 -9.63 -6.92 -3.82
CA ASP A 124 -11.09 -6.99 -3.74
C ASP A 124 -11.73 -5.67 -4.18
N ASN A 125 -13.03 -5.74 -4.48
CA ASN A 125 -13.85 -4.55 -4.72
C ASN A 125 -14.76 -4.27 -3.52
N LEU A 126 -14.14 -4.19 -2.32
CA LEU A 126 -14.79 -3.94 -1.04
C LEU A 126 -15.69 -5.11 -0.61
N ASN A 127 -15.29 -6.32 -1.00
CA ASN A 127 -15.97 -7.56 -0.69
C ASN A 127 -14.94 -8.58 -0.17
N GLU A 128 -15.09 -9.05 1.07
CA GLU A 128 -14.18 -10.02 1.68
C GLU A 128 -14.09 -11.33 0.89
N GLN A 129 -15.14 -11.72 0.20
CA GLN A 129 -15.16 -12.94 -0.61
C GLN A 129 -14.18 -12.85 -1.80
N ASP A 130 -14.00 -11.67 -2.36
CA ASP A 130 -13.02 -11.46 -3.45
C ASP A 130 -11.60 -11.72 -2.96
N CYS A 131 -11.29 -11.36 -1.71
CA CYS A 131 -9.97 -11.60 -1.10
C CYS A 131 -9.65 -13.10 -1.02
N GLU A 132 -10.65 -13.96 -0.77
CA GLU A 132 -10.47 -15.41 -0.62
C GLU A 132 -10.16 -16.08 -1.96
N ASN A 133 -10.71 -15.56 -3.06
CA ASN A 133 -10.57 -16.12 -4.41
C ASN A 133 -9.47 -15.45 -5.22
N PHE A 134 -8.74 -14.55 -4.62
CA PHE A 134 -7.74 -13.75 -5.28
C PHE A 134 -6.44 -14.54 -5.52
N ASN A 135 -6.04 -14.68 -6.78
CA ASN A 135 -4.75 -15.26 -7.15
C ASN A 135 -3.67 -14.17 -7.18
N ASP A 136 -2.90 -14.10 -6.12
CA ASP A 136 -1.95 -13.00 -5.89
C ASP A 136 -0.56 -13.24 -6.50
N LYS A 137 -0.22 -14.48 -6.86
CA LYS A 137 1.13 -14.80 -7.35
C LYS A 137 1.51 -13.98 -8.58
N ASP A 138 0.61 -13.88 -9.57
CA ASP A 138 0.85 -13.10 -10.79
C ASP A 138 0.98 -11.61 -10.50
N CYS A 139 0.21 -11.12 -9.54
CA CYS A 139 0.26 -9.71 -9.12
C CYS A 139 1.61 -9.40 -8.47
N TRP A 140 2.10 -10.25 -7.58
CA TRP A 140 3.41 -10.05 -6.96
C TRP A 140 4.55 -10.15 -7.97
N ASN A 141 4.42 -10.99 -9.00
CA ASN A 141 5.40 -11.02 -10.09
C ASN A 141 5.45 -9.67 -10.84
N LYS A 142 4.30 -9.04 -11.06
CA LYS A 142 4.23 -7.69 -11.64
C LYS A 142 4.86 -6.65 -10.71
N VAL A 143 4.59 -6.73 -9.41
CA VAL A 143 5.21 -5.85 -8.41
C VAL A 143 6.73 -5.96 -8.45
N LYS A 144 7.27 -7.17 -8.51
CA LYS A 144 8.72 -7.39 -8.63
C LYS A 144 9.33 -6.69 -9.85
N GLU A 145 8.67 -6.79 -11.00
CA GLU A 145 9.10 -6.13 -12.23
C GLU A 145 9.07 -4.60 -12.09
N ILE A 146 8.01 -4.06 -11.51
CA ILE A 146 7.86 -2.62 -11.30
C ILE A 146 8.97 -2.10 -10.38
N ILE A 147 9.24 -2.80 -9.27
CA ILE A 147 10.30 -2.43 -8.32
C ILE A 147 11.68 -2.46 -9.00
N LYS A 148 11.94 -3.51 -9.77
CA LYS A 148 13.19 -3.65 -10.52
C LYS A 148 13.38 -2.51 -11.52
N ASN A 149 12.34 -2.20 -12.30
CA ASN A 149 12.39 -1.16 -13.31
C ASN A 149 12.50 0.25 -12.71
N ALA A 150 12.00 0.44 -11.50
CA ALA A 150 12.05 1.72 -10.80
C ALA A 150 13.44 2.03 -10.22
N LYS A 151 14.35 1.05 -10.20
CA LYS A 151 15.74 1.21 -9.72
C LYS A 151 15.81 1.79 -8.30
N ILE A 152 14.96 1.32 -7.41
CA ILE A 152 14.96 1.72 -6.00
C ILE A 152 16.09 1.02 -5.23
N LEU A 153 16.45 -0.17 -5.68
CA LEU A 153 17.48 -1.01 -5.05
C LEU A 153 18.83 -0.79 -5.66
#